data_3a8c69d6cd7e839271b1e32341e66e7e
#
_entry.id   3a8c69d6cd7e839271b1e32341e66e7e
#
_cell.length_a   1.000
_cell.length_b   1.000
_cell.length_c   1.000
_cell.angle_alpha   90.00
_cell.angle_beta   90.00
_cell.angle_gamma   90.00
#
_symmetry.space_group_name_H-M   'P 1'
#
loop_
_entity.id
_entity.type
_entity.pdbx_description
1 polymer ?
#
loop_
_entity_poly.entity_id
_entity_poly.type
_entity_poly.pdbx_seq_one_letter_code
_entity_poly.pdbx_strand_id
1 'polypeptide(L)'
;DSVESVSDENTSNQNITVVKIGGSTLGEHDTTLSDLVQLQKEGQNPVVVHGGGKIVSEWMEKQGVKPKFVDGLRVTDAQSLDIVTSVLTGLINKNLVSSIIKKGGNAVGISGVDGQMISAKITNPNLGFVGEVTSINSKPIFSALNSGFIPVIAPVGVNEESSENEDTNLLNINADTVAGNISVALGAKTMLFLTDVEGVLDSSRRLIPRITRRQADSLVKSKIIAGGMIPKIQACVAALDGGAQTYIVDGRLPGALTTIINGQTIGTRIG
;
A
#
# COMPACT_ATOMS: atom_id res chain seq x y z
N ASP A 1 2.80 -32.04 28.80
CA ASP A 1 3.54 -31.11 27.93
C ASP A 1 2.67 -29.87 27.76
N SER A 2 3.00 -28.88 28.58
CA SER A 2 2.32 -27.57 28.63
C SER A 2 2.81 -26.73 27.45
N VAL A 3 1.90 -26.43 26.53
CA VAL A 3 2.09 -25.38 25.50
C VAL A 3 2.05 -24.04 26.23
N GLU A 4 3.21 -23.40 26.42
CA GLU A 4 3.29 -22.04 26.89
C GLU A 4 2.55 -21.13 25.90
N SER A 5 1.51 -20.47 26.38
CA SER A 5 0.84 -19.39 25.69
C SER A 5 1.86 -18.24 25.54
N VAL A 6 2.36 -18.02 24.33
CA VAL A 6 3.12 -16.82 23.98
C VAL A 6 2.15 -15.65 24.16
N SER A 7 2.34 -14.89 25.22
CA SER A 7 1.56 -13.72 25.56
C SER A 7 1.73 -12.62 24.49
N ASP A 8 0.63 -12.07 24.00
CA ASP A 8 0.50 -10.96 23.04
C ASP A 8 1.03 -9.61 23.56
N GLU A 9 1.90 -9.59 24.57
CA GLU A 9 2.29 -8.36 25.29
C GLU A 9 3.35 -7.48 24.59
N ASN A 10 3.90 -7.88 23.43
CA ASN A 10 5.02 -7.13 22.82
C ASN A 10 4.63 -6.29 21.58
N THR A 11 3.35 -6.17 21.26
CA THR A 11 2.90 -5.46 20.06
C THR A 11 2.65 -3.94 20.24
N SER A 12 2.58 -3.45 21.48
CA SER A 12 2.06 -2.10 21.78
C SER A 12 3.09 -0.95 21.65
N ASN A 13 4.37 -1.21 21.32
CA ASN A 13 5.39 -0.15 21.27
C ASN A 13 6.27 -0.16 20.02
N GLN A 14 5.84 -0.81 18.95
CA GLN A 14 6.60 -0.82 17.69
C GLN A 14 6.36 0.48 16.92
N ASN A 15 7.43 1.18 16.58
CA ASN A 15 7.38 2.41 15.77
C ASN A 15 7.16 2.04 14.29
N ILE A 16 5.93 1.64 13.94
CA ILE A 16 5.57 1.15 12.60
C ILE A 16 5.29 2.33 11.67
N THR A 17 5.92 2.30 10.50
CA THR A 17 5.69 3.23 9.40
C THR A 17 5.22 2.46 8.17
N VAL A 18 3.99 2.69 7.73
CA VAL A 18 3.47 2.13 6.48
C VAL A 18 3.80 3.05 5.32
N VAL A 19 4.49 2.53 4.33
CA VAL A 19 4.91 3.26 3.13
C VAL A 19 4.26 2.65 1.91
N LYS A 20 3.38 3.40 1.26
CA LYS A 20 2.80 2.99 -0.03
C LYS A 20 3.64 3.54 -1.17
N ILE A 21 4.19 2.66 -1.99
CA ILE A 21 5.02 3.00 -3.15
C ILE A 21 4.19 2.87 -4.42
N GLY A 22 4.06 3.95 -5.20
CA GLY A 22 3.47 3.95 -6.53
C GLY A 22 4.41 3.31 -7.56
N GLY A 23 3.86 2.73 -8.63
CA GLY A 23 4.68 2.11 -9.67
C GLY A 23 5.50 3.10 -10.52
N SER A 24 5.20 4.39 -10.45
CA SER A 24 5.89 5.46 -11.18
C SER A 24 6.97 6.19 -10.35
N THR A 25 7.10 5.88 -9.06
CA THR A 25 7.99 6.61 -8.14
C THR A 25 9.39 6.01 -8.01
N LEU A 26 9.63 4.82 -8.52
CA LEU A 26 10.95 4.16 -8.48
C LEU A 26 11.76 4.54 -9.74
N GLY A 27 12.44 5.68 -9.71
CA GLY A 27 13.32 6.19 -10.76
C GLY A 27 14.81 6.13 -10.39
N GLU A 28 15.69 6.54 -11.32
CA GLU A 28 17.16 6.48 -11.15
C GLU A 28 17.70 7.32 -9.97
N HIS A 29 16.98 8.37 -9.57
CA HIS A 29 17.36 9.26 -8.46
C HIS A 29 16.57 9.04 -7.18
N ASP A 30 15.72 8.01 -7.14
CA ASP A 30 14.87 7.71 -6.00
C ASP A 30 15.67 7.11 -4.85
N THR A 31 15.63 7.76 -3.70
CA THR A 31 16.26 7.29 -2.47
C THR A 31 15.35 6.44 -1.60
N THR A 32 14.09 6.25 -1.97
CA THR A 32 13.07 5.56 -1.15
C THR A 32 13.55 4.24 -0.58
N LEU A 33 14.15 3.39 -1.41
CA LEU A 33 14.64 2.09 -0.94
C LEU A 33 15.84 2.21 0.00
N SER A 34 16.68 3.22 -0.21
CA SER A 34 17.81 3.52 0.70
C SER A 34 17.30 4.08 2.03
N ASP A 35 16.27 4.93 1.98
CA ASP A 35 15.62 5.49 3.16
C ASP A 35 14.95 4.38 4.00
N LEU A 36 14.27 3.41 3.36
CA LEU A 36 13.69 2.24 4.04
C LEU A 36 14.76 1.42 4.76
N VAL A 37 15.89 1.17 4.10
CA VAL A 37 17.04 0.46 4.69
C VAL A 37 17.62 1.24 5.87
N GLN A 38 17.72 2.56 5.75
CA GLN A 38 18.18 3.43 6.83
C GLN A 38 17.25 3.35 8.04
N LEU A 39 15.92 3.46 7.83
CA LEU A 39 14.93 3.32 8.90
C LEU A 39 15.04 1.96 9.61
N GLN A 40 15.20 0.87 8.84
CA GLN A 40 15.40 -0.46 9.43
C GLN A 40 16.64 -0.51 10.32
N LYS A 41 17.77 0.06 9.88
CA LYS A 41 19.02 0.12 10.64
C LYS A 41 18.90 0.97 11.91
N GLU A 42 18.01 1.95 11.92
CA GLU A 42 17.70 2.80 13.07
C GLU A 42 16.68 2.17 14.04
N GLY A 43 16.31 0.91 13.80
CA GLY A 43 15.34 0.20 14.65
C GLY A 43 13.89 0.59 14.44
N GLN A 44 13.58 1.29 13.34
CA GLN A 44 12.22 1.53 12.90
C GLN A 44 11.65 0.28 12.21
N ASN A 45 10.33 0.19 12.13
CA ASN A 45 9.62 -0.92 11.51
C ASN A 45 8.88 -0.45 10.23
N PRO A 46 9.58 -0.28 9.10
CA PRO A 46 8.92 0.05 7.84
C PRO A 46 8.16 -1.16 7.27
N VAL A 47 6.93 -0.92 6.83
CA VAL A 47 6.07 -1.86 6.11
C VAL A 47 5.76 -1.26 4.75
N VAL A 48 6.06 -1.97 3.68
CA VAL A 48 5.88 -1.49 2.32
C VAL A 48 4.64 -2.11 1.69
N VAL A 49 3.75 -1.28 1.14
CA VAL A 49 2.69 -1.73 0.24
C VAL A 49 2.97 -1.13 -1.14
N HIS A 50 3.07 -1.98 -2.16
CA HIS A 50 3.36 -1.49 -3.50
C HIS A 50 2.16 -1.57 -4.43
N GLY A 51 2.12 -0.67 -5.40
CA GLY A 51 1.24 -0.77 -6.56
C GLY A 51 1.96 -1.39 -7.76
N GLY A 52 1.45 -1.11 -8.96
CA GLY A 52 2.06 -1.65 -10.17
C GLY A 52 1.23 -1.43 -11.43
N GLY A 53 0.22 -0.57 -11.36
CA GLY A 53 -0.78 -0.42 -12.43
C GLY A 53 -0.21 -0.23 -13.84
N LYS A 54 0.86 0.55 -14.01
CA LYS A 54 1.53 0.77 -15.30
C LYS A 54 2.17 -0.52 -15.82
N ILE A 55 2.98 -1.18 -14.98
CA ILE A 55 3.68 -2.43 -15.35
C ILE A 55 2.66 -3.54 -15.66
N VAL A 56 1.60 -3.65 -14.85
CA VAL A 56 0.49 -4.59 -15.11
C VAL A 56 -0.13 -4.31 -16.47
N SER A 57 -0.42 -3.04 -16.82
CA SER A 57 -0.98 -2.68 -18.12
C SER A 57 -0.06 -3.06 -19.29
N GLU A 58 1.23 -2.78 -19.16
CA GLU A 58 2.24 -3.16 -20.17
C GLU A 58 2.31 -4.68 -20.37
N TRP A 59 2.18 -5.46 -19.29
CA TRP A 59 2.16 -6.93 -19.38
C TRP A 59 0.86 -7.47 -19.97
N MET A 60 -0.28 -6.86 -19.65
CA MET A 60 -1.56 -7.19 -20.29
C MET A 60 -1.48 -6.96 -21.80
N GLU A 61 -0.98 -5.81 -22.24
CA GLU A 61 -0.83 -5.48 -23.66
C GLU A 61 0.12 -6.45 -24.38
N LYS A 62 1.25 -6.83 -23.76
CA LYS A 62 2.16 -7.85 -24.30
C LYS A 62 1.50 -9.22 -24.50
N GLN A 63 0.47 -9.54 -23.72
CA GLN A 63 -0.31 -10.76 -23.82
C GLN A 63 -1.59 -10.59 -24.67
N GLY A 64 -1.76 -9.45 -25.33
CA GLY A 64 -2.92 -9.17 -26.15
C GLY A 64 -4.20 -8.84 -25.38
N VAL A 65 -4.09 -8.59 -24.08
CA VAL A 65 -5.21 -8.18 -23.21
C VAL A 65 -5.23 -6.67 -23.07
N LYS A 66 -6.32 -6.03 -23.51
CA LYS A 66 -6.46 -4.57 -23.42
C LYS A 66 -6.89 -4.15 -22.01
N PRO A 67 -6.10 -3.34 -21.28
CA PRO A 67 -6.50 -2.83 -19.97
C PRO A 67 -7.77 -1.97 -20.05
N LYS A 68 -8.70 -2.20 -19.12
CA LYS A 68 -9.93 -1.40 -18.97
C LYS A 68 -10.01 -0.86 -17.55
N PHE A 69 -10.52 0.35 -17.40
CA PHE A 69 -10.68 0.99 -16.08
C PHE A 69 -12.08 1.60 -15.96
N VAL A 70 -12.63 1.51 -14.75
CA VAL A 70 -13.88 2.19 -14.35
C VAL A 70 -13.56 2.89 -13.02
N ASP A 71 -13.77 4.18 -12.95
CA ASP A 71 -13.51 5.03 -11.77
C ASP A 71 -12.09 4.85 -11.17
N GLY A 72 -11.10 4.61 -12.04
CA GLY A 72 -9.71 4.40 -11.64
C GLY A 72 -9.38 2.97 -11.18
N LEU A 73 -10.36 2.08 -11.09
CA LEU A 73 -10.17 0.66 -10.78
C LEU A 73 -10.07 -0.16 -12.07
N ARG A 74 -9.15 -1.13 -12.08
CA ARG A 74 -8.96 -2.02 -13.22
C ARG A 74 -10.06 -3.06 -13.27
N VAL A 75 -10.81 -3.11 -14.37
CA VAL A 75 -11.70 -4.24 -14.64
C VAL A 75 -10.82 -5.49 -14.78
N THR A 76 -11.11 -6.52 -13.99
CA THR A 76 -10.27 -7.69 -13.84
C THR A 76 -11.10 -8.96 -14.06
N ASP A 77 -11.14 -9.43 -15.31
CA ASP A 77 -11.66 -10.78 -15.64
C ASP A 77 -10.64 -11.87 -15.27
N ALA A 78 -10.97 -13.13 -15.45
CA ALA A 78 -10.11 -14.26 -15.08
C ALA A 78 -8.71 -14.16 -15.71
N GLN A 79 -8.63 -13.89 -17.02
CA GLN A 79 -7.35 -13.75 -17.72
C GLN A 79 -6.55 -12.55 -17.20
N SER A 80 -7.22 -11.44 -16.94
CA SER A 80 -6.59 -10.26 -16.34
C SER A 80 -6.10 -10.53 -14.92
N LEU A 81 -6.83 -11.34 -14.13
CA LEU A 81 -6.45 -11.68 -12.77
C LEU A 81 -5.13 -12.46 -12.73
N ASP A 82 -4.94 -13.44 -13.62
CA ASP A 82 -3.71 -14.21 -13.73
C ASP A 82 -2.50 -13.30 -13.99
N ILE A 83 -2.67 -12.35 -14.92
CA ILE A 83 -1.61 -11.38 -15.25
C ILE A 83 -1.34 -10.46 -14.07
N VAL A 84 -2.41 -9.90 -13.46
CA VAL A 84 -2.32 -9.00 -12.30
C VAL A 84 -1.58 -9.70 -11.15
N THR A 85 -2.01 -10.91 -10.82
CA THR A 85 -1.42 -11.69 -9.73
C THR A 85 0.05 -11.97 -10.01
N SER A 86 0.37 -12.53 -11.19
CA SER A 86 1.76 -12.86 -11.57
C SER A 86 2.68 -11.63 -11.55
N VAL A 87 2.21 -10.50 -12.07
CA VAL A 87 3.01 -9.28 -12.15
C VAL A 87 3.18 -8.64 -10.77
N LEU A 88 2.10 -8.52 -9.98
CA LEU A 88 2.18 -7.90 -8.66
C LEU A 88 2.99 -8.76 -7.68
N THR A 89 2.64 -10.05 -7.53
CA THR A 89 3.24 -10.90 -6.48
C THR A 89 4.60 -11.47 -6.89
N GLY A 90 4.79 -11.69 -8.17
CA GLY A 90 6.05 -12.22 -8.73
C GLY A 90 7.00 -11.10 -9.14
N LEU A 91 6.71 -10.43 -10.26
CA LEU A 91 7.67 -9.53 -10.89
C LEU A 91 7.97 -8.29 -10.04
N ILE A 92 6.96 -7.50 -9.70
CA ILE A 92 7.17 -6.23 -8.99
C ILE A 92 7.64 -6.48 -7.56
N ASN A 93 6.95 -7.35 -6.83
CA ASN A 93 7.25 -7.67 -5.45
C ASN A 93 8.69 -8.16 -5.29
N LYS A 94 9.12 -9.15 -6.09
CA LYS A 94 10.46 -9.73 -5.97
C LYS A 94 11.56 -8.78 -6.44
N ASN A 95 11.30 -7.92 -7.42
CA ASN A 95 12.25 -6.88 -7.81
C ASN A 95 12.46 -5.83 -6.69
N LEU A 96 11.38 -5.43 -6.00
CA LEU A 96 11.51 -4.53 -4.84
C LEU A 96 12.30 -5.16 -3.71
N VAL A 97 11.97 -6.40 -3.33
CA VAL A 97 12.71 -7.15 -2.30
C VAL A 97 14.19 -7.26 -2.66
N SER A 98 14.50 -7.69 -3.88
CA SER A 98 15.87 -7.81 -4.38
C SER A 98 16.61 -6.47 -4.31
N SER A 99 15.94 -5.38 -4.67
CA SER A 99 16.53 -4.04 -4.65
C SER A 99 16.80 -3.53 -3.23
N ILE A 100 15.92 -3.84 -2.26
CA ILE A 100 16.14 -3.52 -0.84
C ILE A 100 17.33 -4.32 -0.32
N ILE A 101 17.41 -5.63 -0.61
CA ILE A 101 18.52 -6.50 -0.20
C ILE A 101 19.85 -5.99 -0.80
N LYS A 102 19.85 -5.62 -2.07
CA LYS A 102 21.05 -5.05 -2.74
C LYS A 102 21.56 -3.77 -2.08
N LYS A 103 20.68 -3.02 -1.41
CA LYS A 103 21.03 -1.82 -0.62
C LYS A 103 21.44 -2.14 0.83
N GLY A 104 21.51 -3.41 1.20
CA GLY A 104 21.91 -3.87 2.54
C GLY A 104 20.79 -3.91 3.56
N GLY A 105 19.53 -3.92 3.11
CA GLY A 105 18.36 -4.16 3.97
C GLY A 105 17.97 -5.63 4.01
N ASN A 106 17.16 -6.00 4.99
CA ASN A 106 16.53 -7.31 5.09
C ASN A 106 15.06 -7.15 4.71
N ALA A 107 14.59 -7.83 3.67
CA ALA A 107 13.20 -7.73 3.23
C ALA A 107 12.61 -9.09 2.86
N VAL A 108 11.31 -9.23 3.02
CA VAL A 108 10.53 -10.39 2.59
C VAL A 108 9.32 -9.90 1.79
N GLY A 109 9.07 -10.54 0.65
CA GLY A 109 7.91 -10.23 -0.19
C GLY A 109 6.78 -11.22 0.08
N ILE A 110 5.64 -10.68 0.42
CA ILE A 110 4.38 -11.40 0.69
C ILE A 110 3.23 -10.74 -0.07
N SER A 111 2.12 -11.44 -0.17
CA SER A 111 0.86 -10.92 -0.70
C SER A 111 -0.25 -11.06 0.34
N GLY A 112 -1.40 -10.49 0.10
CA GLY A 112 -2.55 -10.66 0.99
C GLY A 112 -3.07 -12.10 1.10
N VAL A 113 -2.63 -12.97 0.19
CA VAL A 113 -2.97 -14.40 0.18
C VAL A 113 -2.20 -15.15 1.26
N ASP A 114 -0.94 -14.76 1.48
CA ASP A 114 -0.04 -15.43 2.42
C ASP A 114 -0.57 -15.34 3.86
N GLY A 115 -0.86 -16.49 4.46
CA GLY A 115 -1.49 -16.56 5.78
C GLY A 115 -2.89 -15.93 5.85
N GLN A 116 -3.58 -15.81 4.71
CA GLN A 116 -4.86 -15.13 4.59
C GLN A 116 -4.81 -13.73 5.21
N MET A 117 -3.73 -12.98 4.85
CA MET A 117 -3.44 -11.67 5.45
C MET A 117 -4.47 -10.61 5.06
N ILE A 118 -5.00 -10.66 3.82
CA ILE A 118 -6.04 -9.74 3.35
C ILE A 118 -7.25 -10.55 2.92
N SER A 119 -8.32 -10.48 3.69
CA SER A 119 -9.64 -10.94 3.27
C SER A 119 -10.38 -9.80 2.57
N ALA A 120 -11.11 -10.13 1.52
CA ALA A 120 -11.84 -9.18 0.71
C ALA A 120 -13.10 -9.80 0.12
N LYS A 121 -13.99 -8.97 -0.40
CA LYS A 121 -15.18 -9.41 -1.13
C LYS A 121 -15.41 -8.57 -2.37
N ILE A 122 -16.12 -9.13 -3.35
CA ILE A 122 -16.51 -8.40 -4.56
C ILE A 122 -17.74 -7.53 -4.22
N THR A 123 -17.59 -6.20 -4.32
CA THR A 123 -18.69 -5.25 -4.08
C THR A 123 -19.32 -4.75 -5.39
N ASN A 124 -18.55 -4.79 -6.49
CA ASN A 124 -19.02 -4.39 -7.81
C ASN A 124 -18.72 -5.50 -8.84
N PRO A 125 -19.70 -6.36 -9.16
CA PRO A 125 -19.51 -7.45 -10.13
C PRO A 125 -19.10 -7.00 -11.54
N ASN A 126 -19.38 -5.74 -11.93
CA ASN A 126 -18.98 -5.20 -13.23
C ASN A 126 -17.44 -5.00 -13.35
N LEU A 127 -16.74 -5.01 -12.22
CA LEU A 127 -15.29 -4.95 -12.19
C LEU A 127 -14.63 -6.34 -12.27
N GLY A 128 -15.41 -7.42 -12.18
CA GLY A 128 -14.93 -8.81 -12.10
C GLY A 128 -14.25 -9.10 -10.75
N PHE A 129 -13.08 -9.70 -10.78
CA PHE A 129 -12.30 -10.11 -9.59
C PHE A 129 -11.57 -8.94 -8.91
N VAL A 130 -12.31 -7.88 -8.62
CA VAL A 130 -11.85 -6.72 -7.85
C VAL A 130 -12.50 -6.75 -6.48
N GLY A 131 -11.67 -6.75 -5.42
CA GLY A 131 -12.12 -6.84 -4.04
C GLY A 131 -12.01 -5.55 -3.26
N GLU A 132 -12.92 -5.41 -2.29
CA GLU A 132 -12.80 -4.48 -1.18
C GLU A 132 -12.39 -5.23 0.09
N VAL A 133 -11.43 -4.68 0.83
CA VAL A 133 -10.90 -5.28 2.05
C VAL A 133 -12.00 -5.39 3.11
N THR A 134 -12.17 -6.58 3.66
CA THR A 134 -13.10 -6.85 4.77
C THR A 134 -12.36 -6.99 6.09
N SER A 135 -11.18 -7.61 6.07
CA SER A 135 -10.34 -7.74 7.26
C SER A 135 -8.84 -7.88 6.92
N ILE A 136 -8.00 -7.53 7.89
CA ILE A 136 -6.55 -7.73 7.84
C ILE A 136 -6.13 -8.64 9.00
N ASN A 137 -5.51 -9.77 8.66
CA ASN A 137 -4.77 -10.59 9.60
C ASN A 137 -3.33 -10.07 9.68
N SER A 138 -3.00 -9.36 10.74
CA SER A 138 -1.69 -8.73 10.91
C SER A 138 -0.56 -9.71 11.30
N LYS A 139 -0.87 -10.96 11.67
CA LYS A 139 0.13 -11.94 12.13
C LYS A 139 1.29 -12.18 11.15
N PRO A 140 1.09 -12.35 9.83
CA PRO A 140 2.20 -12.51 8.90
C PRO A 140 3.13 -11.30 8.87
N ILE A 141 2.56 -10.08 8.99
CA ILE A 141 3.34 -8.84 9.00
C ILE A 141 4.18 -8.74 10.28
N PHE A 142 3.57 -8.97 11.45
CA PHE A 142 4.31 -8.96 12.72
C PHE A 142 5.38 -10.04 12.77
N SER A 143 5.11 -11.23 12.21
CA SER A 143 6.12 -12.32 12.13
C SER A 143 7.34 -11.87 11.31
N ALA A 144 7.13 -11.18 10.19
CA ALA A 144 8.22 -10.64 9.39
C ALA A 144 8.99 -9.54 10.14
N LEU A 145 8.30 -8.58 10.76
CA LEU A 145 8.90 -7.49 11.52
C LEU A 145 9.71 -8.02 12.71
N ASN A 146 9.15 -8.94 13.50
CA ASN A 146 9.82 -9.55 14.66
C ASN A 146 11.06 -10.39 14.26
N SER A 147 11.08 -10.88 13.01
CA SER A 147 12.26 -11.56 12.43
C SER A 147 13.26 -10.59 11.79
N GLY A 148 13.06 -9.28 11.92
CA GLY A 148 13.96 -8.24 11.40
C GLY A 148 13.86 -8.01 9.89
N PHE A 149 12.73 -8.38 9.27
CA PHE A 149 12.49 -8.12 7.85
C PHE A 149 11.61 -6.89 7.63
N ILE A 150 11.82 -6.21 6.50
CA ILE A 150 10.87 -5.27 5.92
C ILE A 150 9.85 -6.09 5.13
N PRO A 151 8.57 -6.16 5.54
CA PRO A 151 7.55 -6.82 4.74
C PRO A 151 7.21 -5.94 3.53
N VAL A 152 7.26 -6.52 2.34
CA VAL A 152 6.89 -5.89 1.06
C VAL A 152 5.63 -6.58 0.54
N ILE A 153 4.51 -5.86 0.54
CA ILE A 153 3.16 -6.43 0.41
C ILE A 153 2.59 -6.11 -0.98
N ALA A 154 2.23 -7.16 -1.71
CA ALA A 154 1.47 -7.08 -2.95
C ALA A 154 -0.05 -7.07 -2.68
N PRO A 155 -0.83 -6.20 -3.35
CA PRO A 155 -2.26 -5.99 -3.06
C PRO A 155 -3.15 -7.03 -3.79
N VAL A 156 -2.91 -8.29 -3.53
CA VAL A 156 -3.75 -9.43 -3.95
C VAL A 156 -4.24 -10.11 -2.68
N GLY A 157 -5.54 -10.31 -2.54
CA GLY A 157 -6.15 -10.90 -1.34
C GLY A 157 -7.04 -12.11 -1.66
N VAL A 158 -7.68 -12.63 -0.62
CA VAL A 158 -8.54 -13.80 -0.68
C VAL A 158 -10.00 -13.35 -0.64
N ASN A 159 -10.81 -13.88 -1.55
CA ASN A 159 -12.26 -13.72 -1.54
C ASN A 159 -12.87 -14.58 -0.43
N GLU A 160 -13.42 -13.97 0.61
CA GLU A 160 -14.03 -14.68 1.72
C GLU A 160 -15.40 -15.31 1.38
N GLU A 161 -16.02 -14.86 0.27
CA GLU A 161 -17.31 -15.35 -0.22
C GLU A 161 -17.14 -16.43 -1.31
N SER A 162 -15.91 -16.79 -1.67
CA SER A 162 -15.63 -17.80 -2.70
C SER A 162 -16.05 -19.19 -2.23
N SER A 163 -16.71 -19.93 -3.11
CA SER A 163 -17.09 -21.32 -2.89
C SER A 163 -15.97 -22.28 -3.31
N GLU A 164 -15.97 -23.51 -2.77
CA GLU A 164 -14.99 -24.55 -3.14
C GLU A 164 -15.04 -24.96 -4.62
N ASN A 165 -16.13 -24.61 -5.32
CA ASN A 165 -16.34 -24.94 -6.72
C ASN A 165 -15.88 -23.82 -7.68
N GLU A 166 -15.35 -22.72 -7.18
CA GLU A 166 -14.81 -21.64 -8.01
C GLU A 166 -13.36 -21.91 -8.39
N ASP A 167 -12.98 -21.55 -9.63
CA ASP A 167 -11.64 -21.78 -10.18
C ASP A 167 -10.56 -20.97 -9.43
N THR A 168 -10.96 -19.87 -8.77
CA THR A 168 -10.04 -19.03 -8.01
C THR A 168 -10.76 -18.30 -6.86
N ASN A 169 -10.05 -18.10 -5.77
CA ASN A 169 -10.48 -17.25 -4.66
C ASN A 169 -9.63 -15.96 -4.55
N LEU A 170 -8.87 -15.62 -5.59
CA LEU A 170 -8.01 -14.44 -5.58
C LEU A 170 -8.77 -13.18 -6.00
N LEU A 171 -8.43 -12.06 -5.39
CA LEU A 171 -8.95 -10.74 -5.76
C LEU A 171 -7.81 -9.74 -5.96
N ASN A 172 -7.93 -8.96 -7.03
CA ASN A 172 -7.14 -7.75 -7.25
C ASN A 172 -7.70 -6.64 -6.35
N ILE A 173 -6.86 -6.02 -5.54
CA ILE A 173 -7.30 -5.00 -4.58
C ILE A 173 -6.55 -3.69 -4.86
N ASN A 174 -7.20 -2.56 -4.65
CA ASN A 174 -6.55 -1.26 -4.76
C ASN A 174 -5.45 -1.12 -3.70
N ALA A 175 -4.22 -0.84 -4.14
CA ALA A 175 -3.05 -0.76 -3.26
C ALA A 175 -3.12 0.37 -2.23
N ASP A 176 -3.80 1.47 -2.55
CA ASP A 176 -3.98 2.59 -1.62
C ASP A 176 -4.93 2.17 -0.48
N THR A 177 -6.02 1.48 -0.82
CA THR A 177 -6.95 0.90 0.15
C THR A 177 -6.28 -0.15 1.04
N VAL A 178 -5.47 -1.03 0.46
CA VAL A 178 -4.68 -2.02 1.23
C VAL A 178 -3.76 -1.32 2.22
N ALA A 179 -3.03 -0.29 1.79
CA ALA A 179 -2.11 0.44 2.65
C ALA A 179 -2.82 1.11 3.84
N GLY A 180 -4.00 1.71 3.60
CA GLY A 180 -4.83 2.29 4.66
C GLY A 180 -5.30 1.26 5.69
N ASN A 181 -5.84 0.13 5.23
CA ASN A 181 -6.32 -0.93 6.12
C ASN A 181 -5.18 -1.58 6.91
N ILE A 182 -4.03 -1.82 6.30
CA ILE A 182 -2.83 -2.32 6.99
C ILE A 182 -2.37 -1.31 8.05
N SER A 183 -2.35 -0.01 7.73
CA SER A 183 -1.97 1.03 8.71
C SER A 183 -2.85 0.99 9.95
N VAL A 184 -4.17 0.86 9.77
CA VAL A 184 -5.12 0.72 10.89
C VAL A 184 -4.87 -0.58 11.66
N ALA A 185 -4.77 -1.72 10.98
CA ALA A 185 -4.62 -3.03 11.61
C ALA A 185 -3.32 -3.18 12.41
N LEU A 186 -2.26 -2.47 12.01
CA LEU A 186 -0.97 -2.48 12.70
C LEU A 186 -0.87 -1.40 13.80
N GLY A 187 -1.84 -0.51 13.94
CA GLY A 187 -1.70 0.67 14.79
C GLY A 187 -0.49 1.53 14.38
N ALA A 188 -0.29 1.71 13.08
CA ALA A 188 0.89 2.41 12.57
C ALA A 188 0.94 3.84 13.07
N LYS A 189 2.15 4.30 13.44
CA LYS A 189 2.38 5.68 13.88
C LYS A 189 2.37 6.66 12.72
N THR A 190 2.86 6.22 11.57
CA THR A 190 2.97 7.05 10.38
C THR A 190 2.56 6.25 9.14
N MET A 191 1.85 6.91 8.23
CA MET A 191 1.53 6.38 6.91
C MET A 191 1.92 7.38 5.83
N LEU A 192 2.68 6.95 4.85
CA LEU A 192 3.11 7.77 3.72
C LEU A 192 2.65 7.18 2.39
N PHE A 193 2.08 8.05 1.56
CA PHE A 193 1.92 7.81 0.12
C PHE A 193 3.04 8.49 -0.64
N LEU A 194 3.92 7.70 -1.22
CA LEU A 194 4.94 8.17 -2.17
C LEU A 194 4.33 8.16 -3.56
N THR A 195 4.19 9.35 -4.16
CA THR A 195 3.53 9.59 -5.43
C THR A 195 4.45 10.31 -6.41
N ASP A 196 3.99 10.54 -7.61
CA ASP A 196 4.65 11.35 -8.64
C ASP A 196 4.15 12.81 -8.67
N VAL A 197 3.44 13.24 -7.62
CA VAL A 197 2.97 14.61 -7.44
C VAL A 197 3.44 15.17 -6.10
N GLU A 198 3.62 16.49 -6.02
CA GLU A 198 4.12 17.18 -4.81
C GLU A 198 3.25 16.95 -3.56
N GLY A 199 1.98 16.61 -3.75
CA GLY A 199 0.97 16.44 -2.72
C GLY A 199 -0.41 16.78 -3.28
N VAL A 200 -1.32 17.21 -2.43
CA VAL A 200 -2.66 17.68 -2.85
C VAL A 200 -2.56 19.14 -3.28
N LEU A 201 -3.05 19.44 -4.46
CA LEU A 201 -3.05 20.78 -5.04
C LEU A 201 -4.44 21.41 -4.97
N ASP A 202 -4.50 22.73 -4.76
CA ASP A 202 -5.73 23.51 -4.87
C ASP A 202 -6.13 23.73 -6.36
N SER A 203 -7.26 24.42 -6.59
CA SER A 203 -7.74 24.78 -7.93
C SER A 203 -6.76 25.64 -8.74
N SER A 204 -5.86 26.35 -8.07
CA SER A 204 -4.79 27.16 -8.67
C SER A 204 -3.46 26.41 -8.82
N ARG A 205 -3.47 25.06 -8.62
CA ARG A 205 -2.30 24.17 -8.64
C ARG A 205 -1.23 24.51 -7.60
N ARG A 206 -1.62 25.11 -6.48
CA ARG A 206 -0.71 25.37 -5.36
C ARG A 206 -0.83 24.22 -4.36
N LEU A 207 0.31 23.79 -3.81
CA LEU A 207 0.36 22.75 -2.78
C LEU A 207 -0.47 23.18 -1.54
N ILE A 208 -1.31 22.29 -1.06
CA ILE A 208 -2.01 22.42 0.23
C ILE A 208 -1.17 21.65 1.26
N PRO A 209 -0.40 22.32 2.13
CA PRO A 209 0.54 21.62 3.04
C PRO A 209 -0.15 20.84 4.15
N ARG A 210 -1.39 21.22 4.50
CA ARG A 210 -2.19 20.53 5.52
C ARG A 210 -3.66 20.53 5.17
N ILE A 211 -4.29 19.38 5.35
CA ILE A 211 -5.71 19.14 5.10
C ILE A 211 -6.30 18.43 6.33
N THR A 212 -7.30 19.02 6.95
CA THR A 212 -8.10 18.34 7.98
C THR A 212 -9.05 17.35 7.32
N ARG A 213 -9.55 16.36 8.09
CA ARG A 213 -10.57 15.42 7.61
C ARG A 213 -11.76 16.12 6.94
N ARG A 214 -12.33 17.16 7.59
CA ARG A 214 -13.46 17.92 7.06
C ARG A 214 -13.11 18.62 5.73
N GLN A 215 -11.90 19.14 5.60
CA GLN A 215 -11.44 19.74 4.35
C GLN A 215 -11.26 18.67 3.25
N ALA A 216 -10.74 17.49 3.59
CA ALA A 216 -10.61 16.37 2.64
C ALA A 216 -11.98 16.02 2.02
N ASP A 217 -13.02 15.84 2.85
CA ASP A 217 -14.38 15.57 2.37
C ASP A 217 -14.93 16.69 1.47
N SER A 218 -14.67 17.95 1.84
CA SER A 218 -15.09 19.11 1.05
C SER A 218 -14.39 19.18 -0.31
N LEU A 219 -13.07 18.92 -0.34
CA LEU A 219 -12.27 18.95 -1.56
C LEU A 219 -12.65 17.81 -2.53
N VAL A 220 -13.03 16.64 -2.02
CA VAL A 220 -13.58 15.55 -2.84
C VAL A 220 -14.96 15.92 -3.40
N LYS A 221 -15.87 16.44 -2.56
CA LYS A 221 -17.22 16.86 -2.98
C LYS A 221 -17.18 17.98 -4.04
N SER A 222 -16.26 18.91 -3.91
CA SER A 222 -16.06 20.01 -4.88
C SER A 222 -15.26 19.59 -6.13
N LYS A 223 -14.88 18.32 -6.25
CA LYS A 223 -14.09 17.76 -7.36
C LYS A 223 -12.71 18.41 -7.56
N ILE A 224 -12.18 19.10 -6.55
CA ILE A 224 -10.79 19.56 -6.54
C ILE A 224 -9.87 18.35 -6.38
N ILE A 225 -10.23 17.42 -5.49
CA ILE A 225 -9.61 16.09 -5.44
C ILE A 225 -10.43 15.15 -6.32
N ALA A 226 -9.77 14.55 -7.32
CA ALA A 226 -10.41 13.68 -8.30
C ALA A 226 -9.51 12.48 -8.68
N GLY A 227 -10.11 11.50 -9.36
CA GLY A 227 -9.39 10.35 -9.92
C GLY A 227 -8.60 9.57 -8.87
N GLY A 228 -7.38 9.19 -9.20
CA GLY A 228 -6.50 8.37 -8.35
C GLY A 228 -6.07 9.03 -7.02
N MET A 229 -6.35 10.31 -6.81
CA MET A 229 -6.11 10.97 -5.52
C MET A 229 -7.19 10.63 -4.49
N ILE A 230 -8.43 10.32 -4.92
CA ILE A 230 -9.55 9.99 -4.01
C ILE A 230 -9.21 8.80 -3.11
N PRO A 231 -8.81 7.62 -3.62
CA PRO A 231 -8.49 6.48 -2.76
C PRO A 231 -7.32 6.77 -1.81
N LYS A 232 -6.35 7.58 -2.21
CA LYS A 232 -5.24 7.99 -1.31
C LYS A 232 -5.73 8.82 -0.13
N ILE A 233 -6.59 9.81 -0.40
CA ILE A 233 -7.20 10.63 0.66
C ILE A 233 -8.06 9.78 1.59
N GLN A 234 -8.88 8.89 1.05
CA GLN A 234 -9.71 7.99 1.85
C GLN A 234 -8.87 7.09 2.77
N ALA A 235 -7.80 6.52 2.22
CA ALA A 235 -6.87 5.70 2.99
C ALA A 235 -6.12 6.51 4.06
N CYS A 236 -5.70 7.76 3.76
CA CYS A 236 -5.13 8.66 4.75
C CYS A 236 -6.12 8.97 5.89
N VAL A 237 -7.39 9.25 5.56
CA VAL A 237 -8.43 9.53 6.55
C VAL A 237 -8.68 8.29 7.43
N ALA A 238 -8.76 7.10 6.85
CA ALA A 238 -8.92 5.85 7.60
C ALA A 238 -7.74 5.61 8.56
N ALA A 239 -6.51 5.78 8.08
CA ALA A 239 -5.30 5.64 8.91
C ALA A 239 -5.21 6.70 10.02
N LEU A 240 -5.66 7.93 9.74
CA LEU A 240 -5.77 9.00 10.75
C LEU A 240 -6.75 8.61 11.86
N ASP A 241 -7.90 8.02 11.52
CA ASP A 241 -8.87 7.51 12.49
C ASP A 241 -8.27 6.37 13.34
N GLY A 242 -7.32 5.61 12.78
CA GLY A 242 -6.52 4.61 13.48
C GLY A 242 -5.38 5.20 14.33
N GLY A 243 -5.19 6.52 14.33
CA GLY A 243 -4.17 7.22 15.12
C GLY A 243 -2.86 7.54 14.39
N ALA A 244 -2.73 7.21 13.11
CA ALA A 244 -1.53 7.47 12.33
C ALA A 244 -1.43 8.95 11.91
N GLN A 245 -0.21 9.48 11.83
CA GLN A 245 0.06 10.68 11.05
C GLN A 245 0.16 10.31 9.58
N THR A 246 -0.55 11.02 8.71
CA THR A 246 -0.64 10.61 7.29
C THR A 246 -0.14 11.70 6.35
N TYR A 247 0.58 11.27 5.30
CA TYR A 247 1.24 12.17 4.36
C TYR A 247 1.11 11.69 2.92
N ILE A 248 0.97 12.65 1.99
CA ILE A 248 1.08 12.44 0.54
C ILE A 248 2.23 13.30 0.06
N VAL A 249 3.26 12.68 -0.51
CA VAL A 249 4.50 13.36 -0.87
C VAL A 249 5.04 12.87 -2.23
N ASP A 250 5.83 13.71 -2.89
CA ASP A 250 6.56 13.30 -4.08
C ASP A 250 7.71 12.33 -3.69
N GLY A 251 7.53 11.06 -4.03
CA GLY A 251 8.52 10.02 -3.76
C GLY A 251 9.81 10.14 -4.57
N ARG A 252 9.85 11.02 -5.60
CA ARG A 252 11.05 11.27 -6.40
C ARG A 252 12.01 12.24 -5.70
N LEU A 253 11.55 12.93 -4.67
CA LEU A 253 12.41 13.81 -3.87
C LEU A 253 13.38 12.98 -3.02
N PRO A 254 14.70 13.20 -3.15
CA PRO A 254 15.67 12.52 -2.31
C PRO A 254 15.43 12.75 -0.83
N GLY A 255 15.43 11.69 -0.03
CA GLY A 255 15.23 11.77 1.42
C GLY A 255 13.79 12.11 1.85
N ALA A 256 12.80 12.00 0.96
CA ALA A 256 11.41 12.33 1.29
C ALA A 256 10.91 11.57 2.52
N LEU A 257 11.19 10.27 2.59
CA LEU A 257 10.76 9.40 3.69
C LEU A 257 11.44 9.79 5.00
N THR A 258 12.76 9.93 5.01
CA THR A 258 13.53 10.30 6.20
C THR A 258 13.20 11.72 6.67
N THR A 259 12.93 12.65 5.78
CA THR A 259 12.49 14.02 6.10
C THR A 259 11.21 14.01 6.93
N ILE A 260 10.20 13.25 6.52
CA ILE A 260 8.92 13.11 7.25
C ILE A 260 9.13 12.44 8.62
N ILE A 261 9.88 11.35 8.66
CA ILE A 261 10.12 10.60 9.91
C ILE A 261 10.87 11.47 10.93
N ASN A 262 11.74 12.34 10.48
CA ASN A 262 12.45 13.32 11.34
C ASN A 262 11.59 14.53 11.73
N GLY A 263 10.27 14.50 11.45
CA GLY A 263 9.30 15.51 11.88
C GLY A 263 9.24 16.77 11.02
N GLN A 264 9.92 16.79 9.88
CA GLN A 264 9.80 17.88 8.91
C GLN A 264 8.58 17.65 8.01
N THR A 265 7.95 18.72 7.57
CA THR A 265 6.77 18.63 6.71
C THR A 265 7.14 18.95 5.26
N ILE A 266 6.94 17.97 4.39
CA ILE A 266 6.95 18.12 2.93
C ILE A 266 5.67 17.51 2.37
N GLY A 267 5.25 17.95 1.20
CA GLY A 267 4.00 17.47 0.60
C GLY A 267 2.77 17.93 1.38
N THR A 268 1.76 17.07 1.44
CA THR A 268 0.50 17.32 2.16
C THR A 268 0.37 16.39 3.36
N ARG A 269 0.22 16.96 4.55
CA ARG A 269 -0.20 16.24 5.76
C ARG A 269 -1.72 16.22 5.84
N ILE A 270 -2.30 15.05 6.14
CA ILE A 270 -3.72 14.92 6.45
C ILE A 270 -3.86 14.68 7.97
N GLY A 271 -4.61 15.58 8.63
CA GLY A 271 -4.82 15.56 10.07
C GLY A 271 -4.30 16.78 10.84
#